data_da85192786a28de70e6e669de63863b8
#
_entry.id   da85192786a28de70e6e669de63863b8
#
_cell.length_a   1.000
_cell.length_b   1.000
_cell.length_c   1.000
_cell.angle_alpha   90.00
_cell.angle_beta   90.00
_cell.angle_gamma   90.00
#
_symmetry.space_group_name_H-M   'P 1'
#
loop_
_entity.id
_entity.type
_entity.pdbx_description
1 polymer ?
#
loop_
_entity_poly.entity_id
_entity_poly.type
_entity_poly.pdbx_seq_one_letter_code
_entity_poly.pdbx_strand_id
1 'polypeptide(L)'
;MKFPPLVVCSWSSVRQNIPFEFHPKIRSTDACFKSSSEAVNLAIETGARLHIFHVSTGDEISLFSKKPLEEKQITSEVCTHHLWFSDKDYKSKGSRIKWNPAIKTEADRIALWEALNEDKIDVYATDHAPHTLNEKKLSYTESPSGGPLV
;
A
#
# COMPACT_ATOMS: atom_id res chain seq x y z
N MET A 1 -29.05 -5.06 12.00
CA MET A 1 -28.15 -4.18 11.22
C MET A 1 -28.15 -4.67 9.78
N LYS A 2 -28.68 -3.91 8.83
CA LYS A 2 -28.66 -4.27 7.41
C LYS A 2 -27.37 -3.73 6.82
N PHE A 3 -26.49 -4.61 6.38
CA PHE A 3 -25.34 -4.22 5.57
C PHE A 3 -25.83 -3.66 4.23
N PRO A 4 -25.25 -2.56 3.71
CA PRO A 4 -25.55 -2.11 2.37
C PRO A 4 -25.14 -3.20 1.38
N PRO A 5 -25.88 -3.37 0.26
CA PRO A 5 -25.53 -4.37 -0.74
C PRO A 5 -24.13 -4.06 -1.29
N LEU A 6 -23.23 -5.04 -1.25
CA LEU A 6 -22.01 -5.05 -2.03
C LEU A 6 -22.42 -4.76 -3.49
N VAL A 7 -22.02 -3.61 -4.00
CA VAL A 7 -22.09 -3.33 -5.43
C VAL A 7 -21.10 -4.27 -6.10
N VAL A 8 -21.57 -5.46 -6.43
CA VAL A 8 -20.86 -6.35 -7.36
C VAL A 8 -20.98 -5.69 -8.72
N CYS A 9 -20.06 -4.80 -9.04
CA CYS A 9 -19.88 -4.35 -10.40
C CYS A 9 -19.65 -5.60 -11.24
N SER A 10 -20.55 -5.86 -12.20
CA SER A 10 -20.41 -6.97 -13.12
C SER A 10 -19.11 -6.77 -13.91
N TRP A 11 -18.11 -7.55 -13.61
CA TRP A 11 -16.73 -7.48 -14.14
C TRP A 11 -16.62 -7.76 -15.64
N SER A 12 -17.72 -8.06 -16.30
CA SER A 12 -17.72 -8.51 -17.70
C SER A 12 -17.62 -7.40 -18.76
N SER A 13 -17.89 -6.14 -18.44
CA SER A 13 -17.90 -5.04 -19.42
C SER A 13 -16.84 -3.95 -19.22
N VAL A 14 -16.06 -4.00 -18.14
CA VAL A 14 -15.06 -2.95 -17.80
C VAL A 14 -13.62 -3.37 -18.18
N ARG A 15 -13.44 -4.45 -18.93
CA ARG A 15 -12.15 -5.12 -19.10
C ARG A 15 -11.11 -4.41 -19.98
N GLN A 16 -11.34 -3.29 -20.62
CA GLN A 16 -10.39 -2.89 -21.66
C GLN A 16 -9.62 -1.58 -21.50
N ASN A 17 -9.93 -0.63 -20.64
CA ASN A 17 -9.07 0.56 -20.51
C ASN A 17 -9.25 1.27 -19.16
N ILE A 18 -8.93 0.62 -18.06
CA ILE A 18 -8.83 1.33 -16.77
C ILE A 18 -7.53 2.13 -16.79
N PRO A 19 -7.58 3.48 -16.69
CA PRO A 19 -6.37 4.28 -16.53
C PRO A 19 -5.63 3.93 -15.23
N PHE A 20 -4.30 3.91 -15.26
CA PHE A 20 -3.49 3.57 -14.08
C PHE A 20 -3.67 4.56 -12.92
N GLU A 21 -4.11 5.78 -13.19
CA GLU A 21 -4.47 6.80 -12.18
C GLU A 21 -5.60 6.36 -11.25
N PHE A 22 -6.39 5.36 -11.66
CA PHE A 22 -7.43 4.78 -10.80
C PHE A 22 -6.89 3.72 -9.82
N HIS A 23 -5.63 3.30 -9.95
CA HIS A 23 -5.06 2.27 -9.10
C HIS A 23 -5.17 2.58 -7.60
N PRO A 24 -4.85 3.78 -7.09
CA PRO A 24 -5.03 4.13 -5.68
C PRO A 24 -6.50 4.21 -5.22
N LYS A 25 -7.45 4.35 -6.14
CA LYS A 25 -8.88 4.28 -5.82
C LYS A 25 -9.37 2.82 -5.74
N ILE A 26 -8.84 1.95 -6.59
CA ILE A 26 -9.15 0.51 -6.59
C ILE A 26 -8.51 -0.18 -5.39
N ARG A 27 -7.25 0.16 -5.08
CA ARG A 27 -6.49 -0.26 -3.91
C ARG A 27 -6.48 0.89 -2.90
N SER A 28 -7.66 1.16 -2.31
CA SER A 28 -7.93 2.37 -1.56
C SER A 28 -7.19 2.45 -0.22
N THR A 29 -7.07 3.66 0.31
CA THR A 29 -6.57 3.94 1.66
C THR A 29 -7.41 3.21 2.71
N ASP A 30 -8.75 3.27 2.60
CA ASP A 30 -9.66 2.60 3.53
C ASP A 30 -9.43 1.08 3.58
N ALA A 31 -9.15 0.46 2.42
CA ALA A 31 -8.87 -0.98 2.38
C ALA A 31 -7.56 -1.33 3.08
N CYS A 32 -6.52 -0.51 2.92
CA CYS A 32 -5.24 -0.69 3.62
C CYS A 32 -5.45 -0.53 5.13
N PHE A 33 -6.03 0.59 5.58
CA PHE A 33 -6.26 0.86 6.98
C PHE A 33 -7.12 -0.21 7.66
N LYS A 34 -8.20 -0.65 7.00
CA LYS A 34 -9.07 -1.71 7.52
C LYS A 34 -8.30 -3.01 7.71
N SER A 35 -7.56 -3.45 6.70
CA SER A 35 -6.79 -4.70 6.75
C SER A 35 -5.73 -4.65 7.84
N SER A 36 -4.94 -3.57 7.91
CA SER A 36 -3.90 -3.40 8.93
C SER A 36 -4.49 -3.32 10.33
N SER A 37 -5.62 -2.59 10.52
CA SER A 37 -6.31 -2.48 11.81
C SER A 37 -6.83 -3.82 12.31
N GLU A 38 -7.44 -4.62 11.43
CA GLU A 38 -7.94 -5.95 11.78
C GLU A 38 -6.79 -6.88 12.21
N ALA A 39 -5.66 -6.86 11.49
CA ALA A 39 -4.48 -7.65 11.82
C ALA A 39 -3.84 -7.21 13.16
N VAL A 40 -3.73 -5.90 13.39
CA VAL A 40 -3.19 -5.33 14.64
C VAL A 40 -4.08 -5.70 15.82
N ASN A 41 -5.40 -5.55 15.70
CA ASN A 41 -6.34 -5.92 16.76
C ASN A 41 -6.24 -7.41 17.12
N LEU A 42 -6.19 -8.27 16.11
CA LEU A 42 -6.03 -9.71 16.32
C LEU A 42 -4.70 -10.04 17.01
N ALA A 43 -3.61 -9.39 16.62
CA ALA A 43 -2.31 -9.58 17.26
C ALA A 43 -2.33 -9.14 18.73
N ILE A 44 -2.99 -8.02 19.04
CA ILE A 44 -3.17 -7.54 20.42
C ILE A 44 -3.98 -8.53 21.25
N GLU A 45 -5.12 -9.01 20.72
CA GLU A 45 -6.01 -9.96 21.40
C GLU A 45 -5.33 -11.31 21.69
N THR A 46 -4.48 -11.77 20.80
CA THR A 46 -3.81 -13.08 20.91
C THR A 46 -2.44 -13.02 21.58
N GLY A 47 -1.87 -11.83 21.77
CA GLY A 47 -0.49 -11.66 22.23
C GLY A 47 0.57 -12.00 21.17
N ALA A 48 0.18 -12.21 19.90
CA ALA A 48 1.10 -12.52 18.82
C ALA A 48 1.95 -11.31 18.45
N ARG A 49 3.20 -11.55 18.00
CA ARG A 49 4.01 -10.52 17.36
C ARG A 49 3.59 -10.40 15.89
N LEU A 50 3.45 -9.16 15.43
CA LEU A 50 3.03 -8.86 14.07
C LEU A 50 4.02 -7.88 13.41
N HIS A 51 4.29 -8.10 12.12
CA HIS A 51 4.96 -7.16 11.27
C HIS A 51 4.06 -6.78 10.08
N ILE A 52 3.76 -5.50 9.91
CA ILE A 52 2.96 -4.99 8.80
C ILE A 52 3.90 -4.62 7.66
N PHE A 53 3.79 -5.33 6.52
CA PHE A 53 4.57 -5.07 5.32
C PHE A 53 4.09 -3.81 4.59
N HIS A 54 5.01 -3.12 3.92
CA HIS A 54 4.79 -2.06 2.91
C HIS A 54 3.65 -1.10 3.24
N VAL A 55 3.68 -0.49 4.42
CA VAL A 55 2.74 0.57 4.83
C VAL A 55 2.72 1.66 3.76
N SER A 56 1.53 2.08 3.34
CA SER A 56 1.36 2.95 2.18
C SER A 56 0.46 4.16 2.42
N THR A 57 -0.13 4.30 3.60
CA THR A 57 -1.10 5.37 3.93
C THR A 57 -0.75 6.08 5.23
N GLY A 58 -1.08 7.38 5.31
CA GLY A 58 -0.96 8.16 6.54
C GLY A 58 -1.85 7.65 7.66
N ASP A 59 -3.04 7.13 7.35
CA ASP A 59 -4.00 6.62 8.33
C ASP A 59 -3.42 5.43 9.11
N GLU A 60 -2.68 4.54 8.44
CA GLU A 60 -2.07 3.35 9.05
C GLU A 60 -1.04 3.71 10.13
N ILE A 61 -0.43 4.91 10.07
CA ILE A 61 0.59 5.36 11.03
C ILE A 61 0.06 5.42 12.47
N SER A 62 -1.24 5.63 12.65
CA SER A 62 -1.88 5.63 13.96
C SER A 62 -1.81 4.27 14.68
N LEU A 63 -1.54 3.20 13.97
CA LEU A 63 -1.44 1.84 14.49
C LEU A 63 -0.07 1.53 15.12
N PHE A 64 0.94 2.39 14.89
CA PHE A 64 2.33 2.12 15.27
C PHE A 64 2.82 3.05 16.38
N SER A 65 3.65 2.52 17.26
CA SER A 65 4.20 3.24 18.42
C SER A 65 5.66 3.65 18.21
N LYS A 66 6.12 4.67 18.96
CA LYS A 66 7.52 5.11 19.01
C LYS A 66 8.37 4.36 20.04
N LYS A 67 7.90 3.23 20.56
CA LYS A 67 8.66 2.44 21.54
C LYS A 67 9.97 1.94 20.92
N PRO A 68 10.98 1.63 21.74
CA PRO A 68 12.15 0.86 21.29
C PRO A 68 11.72 -0.44 20.59
N LEU A 69 12.48 -0.86 19.57
CA LEU A 69 12.11 -1.99 18.72
C LEU A 69 11.89 -3.28 19.52
N GLU A 70 12.72 -3.52 20.56
CA GLU A 70 12.63 -4.68 21.43
C GLU A 70 11.36 -4.74 22.28
N GLU A 71 10.70 -3.58 22.48
CA GLU A 71 9.44 -3.45 23.26
C GLU A 71 8.21 -3.47 22.36
N LYS A 72 8.39 -3.45 21.02
CA LYS A 72 7.25 -3.44 20.10
C LYS A 72 6.70 -4.84 19.88
N GLN A 73 5.40 -4.99 20.10
CA GLN A 73 4.64 -6.15 19.67
C GLN A 73 4.28 -6.05 18.17
N ILE A 74 3.97 -4.84 17.72
CA ILE A 74 3.61 -4.52 16.35
C ILE A 74 4.74 -3.70 15.74
N THR A 75 5.33 -4.20 14.66
CA THR A 75 6.35 -3.53 13.86
C THR A 75 5.85 -3.31 12.44
N SER A 76 6.50 -2.42 11.69
CA SER A 76 6.08 -2.07 10.35
C SER A 76 7.24 -1.72 9.44
N GLU A 77 7.01 -1.83 8.13
CA GLU A 77 7.97 -1.39 7.14
C GLU A 77 7.34 -0.43 6.13
N VAL A 78 8.18 0.41 5.54
CA VAL A 78 7.85 1.24 4.38
C VAL A 78 8.80 0.94 3.23
N CYS A 79 8.26 0.97 2.00
CA CYS A 79 9.07 0.71 0.82
C CYS A 79 9.49 1.99 0.09
N THR A 80 10.65 1.92 -0.59
CA THR A 80 11.23 3.01 -1.38
C THR A 80 10.21 3.73 -2.25
N HIS A 81 9.40 2.98 -2.99
CA HIS A 81 8.45 3.53 -3.95
C HIS A 81 7.30 4.32 -3.27
N HIS A 82 6.89 3.95 -2.06
CA HIS A 82 5.89 4.71 -1.29
C HIS A 82 6.47 6.01 -0.71
N LEU A 83 7.78 6.07 -0.47
CA LEU A 83 8.47 7.29 -0.04
C LEU A 83 8.84 8.22 -1.20
N TRP A 84 8.88 7.71 -2.43
CA TRP A 84 9.34 8.46 -3.59
C TRP A 84 8.22 8.98 -4.47
N PHE A 85 7.24 8.15 -4.83
CA PHE A 85 6.15 8.48 -5.74
C PHE A 85 4.89 8.94 -5.00
N SER A 86 4.07 9.70 -5.72
CA SER A 86 2.69 10.03 -5.34
C SER A 86 1.71 9.63 -6.45
N ASP A 87 0.41 9.73 -6.20
CA ASP A 87 -0.65 9.44 -7.17
C ASP A 87 -0.55 10.28 -8.44
N LYS A 88 0.08 11.47 -8.37
CA LYS A 88 0.34 12.35 -9.52
C LYS A 88 1.27 11.71 -10.56
N ASP A 89 2.13 10.82 -10.14
CA ASP A 89 3.12 10.17 -11.00
C ASP A 89 2.52 9.13 -11.93
N TYR A 90 1.32 8.60 -11.62
CA TYR A 90 0.64 7.65 -12.51
C TYR A 90 0.43 8.20 -13.92
N LYS A 91 0.18 9.49 -14.06
CA LYS A 91 -0.02 10.14 -15.36
C LYS A 91 1.19 9.97 -16.30
N SER A 92 2.39 10.01 -15.76
CA SER A 92 3.64 9.94 -16.53
C SER A 92 4.30 8.56 -16.52
N LYS A 93 4.09 7.79 -15.44
CA LYS A 93 4.75 6.51 -15.21
C LYS A 93 3.85 5.30 -15.54
N GLY A 94 2.53 5.45 -15.40
CA GLY A 94 1.54 4.41 -15.72
C GLY A 94 1.80 3.11 -14.96
N SER A 95 1.82 2.02 -15.69
CA SER A 95 2.06 0.67 -15.16
C SER A 95 3.39 0.49 -14.43
N ARG A 96 4.40 1.30 -14.75
CA ARG A 96 5.74 1.19 -14.13
C ARG A 96 5.71 1.42 -12.63
N ILE A 97 4.71 2.16 -12.14
CA ILE A 97 4.52 2.39 -10.70
C ILE A 97 3.26 1.69 -10.15
N LYS A 98 2.79 0.65 -10.82
CA LYS A 98 1.72 -0.20 -10.31
C LYS A 98 2.30 -1.19 -9.30
N TRP A 99 2.13 -0.92 -8.00
CA TRP A 99 2.43 -1.80 -6.86
C TRP A 99 1.18 -2.14 -6.08
N ASN A 100 1.25 -3.15 -5.25
CA ASN A 100 0.25 -3.49 -4.23
C ASN A 100 0.95 -3.57 -2.87
N PRO A 101 0.66 -2.62 -1.97
CA PRO A 101 -0.32 -1.52 -2.05
C PRO A 101 -0.02 -0.49 -3.14
N ALA A 102 -1.06 0.21 -3.60
CA ALA A 102 -0.90 1.26 -4.58
C ALA A 102 -0.12 2.45 -4.01
N ILE A 103 0.61 3.19 -4.86
CA ILE A 103 1.12 4.52 -4.53
C ILE A 103 -0.09 5.43 -4.22
N LYS A 104 -0.04 6.13 -3.10
CA LYS A 104 -1.13 6.97 -2.58
C LYS A 104 -0.84 8.45 -2.84
N THR A 105 -1.53 9.31 -2.10
CA THR A 105 -1.42 10.76 -2.25
C THR A 105 -0.07 11.31 -1.79
N GLU A 106 0.21 12.54 -2.18
CA GLU A 106 1.38 13.28 -1.67
C GLU A 106 1.33 13.45 -0.14
N ALA A 107 0.13 13.62 0.44
CA ALA A 107 -0.02 13.70 1.89
C ALA A 107 0.36 12.37 2.58
N ASP A 108 -0.03 11.23 2.01
CA ASP A 108 0.38 9.92 2.51
C ASP A 108 1.91 9.78 2.45
N ARG A 109 2.53 10.16 1.33
CA ARG A 109 3.99 10.13 1.17
C ARG A 109 4.73 10.94 2.24
N ILE A 110 4.25 12.15 2.52
CA ILE A 110 4.83 13.01 3.56
C ILE A 110 4.66 12.36 4.95
N ALA A 111 3.46 11.86 5.26
CA ALA A 111 3.19 11.19 6.54
C ALA A 111 4.08 9.95 6.75
N LEU A 112 4.36 9.18 5.69
CA LEU A 112 5.28 8.04 5.76
C LEU A 112 6.73 8.48 6.09
N TRP A 113 7.22 9.57 5.48
CA TRP A 113 8.53 10.13 5.81
C TRP A 113 8.60 10.61 7.26
N GLU A 114 7.57 11.31 7.73
CA GLU A 114 7.49 11.77 9.12
C GLU A 114 7.50 10.58 10.09
N ALA A 115 6.69 9.54 9.81
CA ALA A 115 6.61 8.35 10.63
C ALA A 115 7.92 7.56 10.70
N LEU A 116 8.67 7.48 9.58
CA LEU A 116 10.00 6.87 9.56
C LEU A 116 11.00 7.65 10.40
N ASN A 117 11.01 8.98 10.29
CA ASN A 117 11.90 9.86 11.09
C ASN A 117 11.51 9.92 12.58
N GLU A 118 10.27 9.54 12.91
CA GLU A 118 9.76 9.52 14.28
C GLU A 118 9.84 8.14 14.95
N ASP A 119 10.54 7.17 14.36
CA ASP A 119 10.67 5.79 14.85
C ASP A 119 9.33 5.03 15.00
N LYS A 120 8.29 5.46 14.30
CA LYS A 120 7.02 4.72 14.21
C LYS A 120 7.10 3.56 13.24
N ILE A 121 7.84 3.75 12.12
CA ILE A 121 8.13 2.71 11.14
C ILE A 121 9.54 2.18 11.42
N ASP A 122 9.69 0.86 11.45
CA ASP A 122 10.87 0.17 11.96
C ASP A 122 11.83 -0.28 10.87
N VAL A 123 11.34 -0.51 9.66
CA VAL A 123 12.09 -1.09 8.56
C VAL A 123 11.91 -0.27 7.28
N TYR A 124 13.02 -0.05 6.59
CA TYR A 124 13.03 0.44 5.21
C TYR A 124 13.32 -0.72 4.27
N ALA A 125 12.40 -0.98 3.34
CA ALA A 125 12.42 -2.12 2.44
C ALA A 125 12.33 -1.71 0.97
N THR A 126 12.58 -2.63 0.06
CA THR A 126 12.50 -2.39 -1.39
C THR A 126 11.24 -2.96 -2.02
N ASP A 127 10.73 -4.07 -1.50
CA ASP A 127 9.69 -4.86 -2.16
C ASP A 127 10.06 -5.12 -3.63
N HIS A 128 11.33 -5.53 -3.86
CA HIS A 128 11.89 -5.76 -5.19
C HIS A 128 11.15 -6.89 -5.90
N ALA A 129 10.32 -6.55 -6.87
CA ALA A 129 9.51 -7.48 -7.66
C ALA A 129 9.64 -7.12 -9.15
N PRO A 130 10.76 -7.50 -9.81
CA PRO A 130 11.06 -7.08 -11.18
C PRO A 130 10.14 -7.76 -12.20
N HIS A 131 9.73 -6.96 -13.19
CA HIS A 131 8.99 -7.41 -14.35
C HIS A 131 9.60 -6.80 -15.62
N THR A 132 9.46 -7.48 -16.74
CA THR A 132 9.94 -6.99 -18.02
C THR A 132 9.17 -5.76 -18.49
N LEU A 133 9.79 -4.92 -19.30
CA LEU A 133 9.11 -3.76 -19.89
C LEU A 133 7.90 -4.17 -20.75
N ASN A 134 7.94 -5.35 -21.37
CA ASN A 134 6.84 -5.84 -22.18
C ASN A 134 5.63 -6.21 -21.31
N GLU A 135 5.83 -6.87 -20.16
CA GLU A 135 4.77 -7.12 -19.19
C GLU A 135 4.18 -5.82 -18.63
N LYS A 136 5.04 -4.83 -18.37
CA LYS A 136 4.59 -3.51 -17.88
C LYS A 136 3.87 -2.66 -18.93
N LYS A 137 3.91 -3.01 -20.23
CA LYS A 137 3.16 -2.34 -21.30
C LYS A 137 1.73 -2.86 -21.47
N LEU A 138 1.39 -3.93 -20.80
CA LEU A 138 0.05 -4.52 -20.87
C LEU A 138 -1.02 -3.61 -20.27
N SER A 139 -2.29 -3.93 -20.51
CA SER A 139 -3.43 -3.22 -19.92
C SER A 139 -3.43 -3.26 -18.40
N TYR A 140 -4.23 -2.42 -17.76
CA TYR A 140 -4.31 -2.36 -16.29
C TYR A 140 -4.54 -3.73 -15.64
N THR A 141 -5.42 -4.55 -16.21
CA THR A 141 -5.78 -5.86 -15.66
C THR A 141 -4.71 -6.93 -15.90
N GLU A 142 -3.91 -6.78 -16.93
CA GLU A 142 -2.89 -7.75 -17.35
C GLU A 142 -1.48 -7.39 -16.87
N SER A 143 -1.19 -6.08 -16.73
CA SER A 143 0.11 -5.63 -16.23
C SER A 143 0.32 -6.10 -14.80
N PRO A 144 1.44 -6.79 -14.51
CA PRO A 144 1.75 -7.23 -13.14
C PRO A 144 2.02 -6.05 -12.21
N SER A 145 1.75 -6.24 -10.91
CA SER A 145 2.18 -5.32 -9.85
C SER A 145 3.63 -5.61 -9.46
N GLY A 146 4.38 -4.57 -9.11
CA GLY A 146 5.80 -4.67 -8.77
C GLY A 146 6.71 -3.91 -9.74
N GLY A 147 7.95 -3.72 -9.34
CA GLY A 147 8.99 -3.06 -10.12
C GLY A 147 10.39 -3.32 -9.55
N PRO A 148 11.45 -3.13 -10.35
CA PRO A 148 12.83 -3.24 -9.87
C PRO A 148 13.19 -2.00 -9.04
N LEU A 149 13.76 -2.20 -7.86
CA LEU A 149 14.19 -1.15 -6.93
C LEU A 149 15.61 -1.40 -6.37
N VAL A 150 16.42 -2.14 -7.08
CA VAL A 150 17.85 -2.37 -6.82
C VAL A 150 18.64 -2.22 -8.12
#